data_2c87b21cf5fd20b9739a7aafa9fecd9e
#
_entry.id   2c87b21cf5fd20b9739a7aafa9fecd9e
#
_cell.length_a   1.000
_cell.length_b   1.000
_cell.length_c   1.000
_cell.angle_alpha   90.00
_cell.angle_beta   90.00
_cell.angle_gamma   90.00
#
_symmetry.space_group_name_H-M   'P 1'
#
loop_
_entity.id
_entity.type
_entity.pdbx_description
1 polymer ?
#
loop_
_entity_poly.entity_id
_entity_poly.type
_entity_poly.pdbx_seq_one_letter_code
_entity_poly.pdbx_strand_id
1 'polypeptide(L)'
;MVVSIDKESKTITVSDHGIGMTAEEIDKYINQIAFSGANDFLEKYKDDANAIIGHFGLGFYSAFMVSKQVDIITKSYQDAPAMKWSCDGSPSYTLEETDKNERGTDIVMHLDEDCEEFLEKNKMEELLRKYCHFLPVPIAFGKKTEWKDGKQVDTDEDLIINDVEPLWTKKPADLKDEDYKSFYRHLFPMADEPLFWIHLNVDYPFNLTGILYFPKIKNNLDIQRNRIQLYCNQVFVTDAVEGIVPEFLTLLHGVIDSPDIPLNVSRSYLQSDANVKKISGYITKKVSDKLASIFKNDREEFEKKWDDIKIFIHYGMLSQDDYYDKAKQYFLLKDTDGKHYTLDEYAEKVKENQTNKDGQVVYLYANDTDAQYTYIEAAKNKGYNVLMMDGQLDTPLTSMLERKLEKTTFTRVDADVIDRLIQKEDTKRELLEAERADKLTHIFNSQMPRTDKVDYHVEAQPLGEDQLPIMITQSEYMRRMKEMARLQPGMSFYGDMPDMYTLVLNTDALPDLSKSRSQ
;
A
#
# COMPACT_ATOMS: atom_id res chain seq x y z
N MET A 1 -30.77 1.14 -16.52
CA MET A 1 -31.08 2.41 -15.83
C MET A 1 -30.71 3.57 -16.73
N VAL A 2 -31.43 4.69 -16.64
CA VAL A 2 -31.11 5.94 -17.35
C VAL A 2 -31.05 7.06 -16.32
N VAL A 3 -29.98 7.86 -16.37
CA VAL A 3 -29.85 9.08 -15.57
C VAL A 3 -29.93 10.26 -16.52
N SER A 4 -30.79 11.22 -16.20
CA SER A 4 -30.96 12.43 -17.00
C SER A 4 -30.99 13.68 -16.14
N ILE A 5 -30.62 14.81 -16.72
CA ILE A 5 -30.58 16.13 -16.09
C ILE A 5 -31.46 17.05 -16.94
N ASP A 6 -32.34 17.78 -16.29
CA ASP A 6 -33.06 18.91 -16.89
C ASP A 6 -32.72 20.18 -16.13
N LYS A 7 -31.97 21.06 -16.81
CA LYS A 7 -31.53 22.36 -16.24
C LYS A 7 -32.67 23.37 -16.12
N GLU A 8 -33.71 23.28 -16.97
CA GLU A 8 -34.83 24.23 -16.94
C GLU A 8 -35.73 23.96 -15.74
N SER A 9 -36.09 22.69 -15.53
CA SER A 9 -36.89 22.26 -14.38
C SER A 9 -36.05 22.03 -13.10
N LYS A 10 -34.74 22.12 -13.19
CA LYS A 10 -33.75 21.85 -12.11
C LYS A 10 -33.97 20.47 -11.49
N THR A 11 -34.07 19.46 -12.34
CA THR A 11 -34.32 18.09 -11.91
C THR A 11 -33.22 17.13 -12.37
N ILE A 12 -33.01 16.11 -11.54
CA ILE A 12 -32.27 14.89 -11.90
C ILE A 12 -33.29 13.75 -11.85
N THR A 13 -33.33 12.96 -12.91
CA THR A 13 -34.23 11.80 -12.99
C THR A 13 -33.40 10.52 -13.11
N VAL A 14 -33.73 9.54 -12.27
CA VAL A 14 -33.19 8.17 -12.36
C VAL A 14 -34.35 7.24 -12.72
N SER A 15 -34.23 6.62 -13.90
CA SER A 15 -35.25 5.74 -14.47
C SER A 15 -34.80 4.30 -14.55
N ASP A 16 -35.65 3.37 -14.16
CA ASP A 16 -35.45 1.94 -14.35
C ASP A 16 -36.63 1.29 -15.11
N HIS A 17 -36.41 0.09 -15.63
CA HIS A 17 -37.44 -0.75 -16.26
C HIS A 17 -37.71 -2.01 -15.42
N GLY A 18 -37.60 -1.87 -14.08
CA GLY A 18 -37.82 -2.93 -13.10
C GLY A 18 -39.30 -3.34 -13.00
N ILE A 19 -39.63 -3.97 -11.90
CA ILE A 19 -41.00 -4.48 -11.69
C ILE A 19 -42.04 -3.38 -11.41
N GLY A 20 -41.58 -2.17 -11.11
CA GLY A 20 -42.46 -1.07 -10.66
C GLY A 20 -43.16 -1.36 -9.33
N MET A 21 -44.09 -0.50 -8.94
CA MET A 21 -44.82 -0.62 -7.69
C MET A 21 -46.30 -0.31 -7.90
N THR A 22 -47.20 -1.00 -7.16
CA THR A 22 -48.59 -0.63 -6.98
C THR A 22 -48.74 0.43 -5.88
N ALA A 23 -49.94 0.99 -5.71
CA ALA A 23 -50.22 1.95 -4.62
C ALA A 23 -49.92 1.33 -3.23
N GLU A 24 -50.32 0.08 -3.02
CA GLU A 24 -50.10 -0.65 -1.77
C GLU A 24 -48.61 -0.92 -1.53
N GLU A 25 -47.85 -1.22 -2.60
CA GLU A 25 -46.42 -1.43 -2.53
C GLU A 25 -45.68 -0.12 -2.23
N ILE A 26 -46.11 1.02 -2.76
CA ILE A 26 -45.58 2.34 -2.39
C ILE A 26 -45.82 2.61 -0.90
N ASP A 27 -47.02 2.36 -0.39
CA ASP A 27 -47.31 2.55 1.04
C ASP A 27 -46.43 1.66 1.92
N LYS A 28 -46.21 0.42 1.50
CA LYS A 28 -45.41 -0.56 2.25
C LYS A 28 -43.92 -0.27 2.20
N TYR A 29 -43.34 0.05 1.03
CA TYR A 29 -41.90 0.10 0.81
C TYR A 29 -41.31 1.51 0.80
N ILE A 30 -42.14 2.53 0.54
CA ILE A 30 -41.67 3.93 0.49
C ILE A 30 -42.11 4.69 1.75
N ASN A 31 -43.37 4.52 2.20
CA ASN A 31 -43.88 5.27 3.36
C ASN A 31 -43.46 4.68 4.71
N GLN A 32 -43.00 3.40 4.76
CA GLN A 32 -42.50 2.77 5.97
C GLN A 32 -40.99 2.83 6.00
N ILE A 33 -40.43 3.71 6.83
CA ILE A 33 -38.99 3.89 6.97
C ILE A 33 -38.30 2.59 7.42
N ALA A 34 -37.18 2.25 6.81
CA ALA A 34 -36.35 1.06 7.09
C ALA A 34 -37.10 -0.28 6.81
N PHE A 35 -38.15 -0.27 6.03
CA PHE A 35 -38.80 -1.48 5.55
C PHE A 35 -38.22 -1.85 4.16
N SER A 36 -37.70 -3.04 4.02
CA SER A 36 -37.11 -3.54 2.76
C SER A 36 -37.77 -4.85 2.36
N GLY A 37 -38.20 -4.97 1.11
CA GLY A 37 -38.63 -6.24 0.51
C GLY A 37 -37.46 -7.23 0.26
N ALA A 38 -36.24 -6.89 0.62
CA ALA A 38 -35.08 -7.73 0.41
C ALA A 38 -35.21 -9.10 1.08
N ASN A 39 -35.76 -9.17 2.29
CA ASN A 39 -35.94 -10.45 2.98
C ASN A 39 -37.01 -11.33 2.30
N ASP A 40 -38.15 -10.74 1.89
CA ASP A 40 -39.18 -11.45 1.16
C ASP A 40 -38.67 -11.97 -0.20
N PHE A 41 -37.78 -11.20 -0.84
CA PHE A 41 -37.11 -11.61 -2.08
C PHE A 41 -36.08 -12.73 -1.84
N LEU A 42 -35.28 -12.63 -0.79
CA LEU A 42 -34.29 -13.65 -0.41
C LEU A 42 -34.96 -14.98 -0.08
N GLU A 43 -36.10 -14.97 0.57
CA GLU A 43 -36.87 -16.20 0.85
C GLU A 43 -37.41 -16.84 -0.43
N LYS A 44 -37.83 -16.03 -1.38
CA LYS A 44 -38.41 -16.47 -2.66
C LYS A 44 -37.36 -16.92 -3.68
N TYR A 45 -36.16 -16.31 -3.67
CA TYR A 45 -35.09 -16.51 -4.64
C TYR A 45 -33.76 -16.81 -3.93
N LYS A 46 -33.71 -17.91 -3.17
CA LYS A 46 -32.56 -18.31 -2.33
C LYS A 46 -31.25 -18.49 -3.10
N ASP A 47 -31.35 -18.86 -4.37
CA ASP A 47 -30.18 -19.09 -5.23
C ASP A 47 -29.58 -17.76 -5.77
N ASP A 48 -30.34 -16.65 -5.73
CA ASP A 48 -29.93 -15.32 -6.19
C ASP A 48 -29.69 -14.33 -5.04
N ALA A 49 -29.50 -14.83 -3.82
CA ALA A 49 -29.33 -14.00 -2.62
C ALA A 49 -28.22 -12.94 -2.74
N ASN A 50 -27.17 -13.23 -3.50
CA ASN A 50 -26.06 -12.32 -3.74
C ASN A 50 -26.37 -11.19 -4.74
N ALA A 51 -27.49 -11.27 -5.46
CA ALA A 51 -27.90 -10.24 -6.41
C ALA A 51 -28.52 -9.00 -5.77
N ILE A 52 -28.86 -9.06 -4.46
CA ILE A 52 -29.47 -7.94 -3.76
C ILE A 52 -28.40 -6.98 -3.24
N ILE A 53 -28.42 -5.76 -3.77
CA ILE A 53 -27.53 -4.67 -3.38
C ILE A 53 -28.05 -3.95 -2.13
N GLY A 54 -29.37 -3.79 -1.98
CA GLY A 54 -29.99 -3.01 -0.91
C GLY A 54 -30.58 -3.89 0.20
N HIS A 55 -30.13 -3.68 1.45
CA HIS A 55 -30.59 -4.46 2.61
C HIS A 55 -31.38 -3.65 3.64
N PHE A 56 -31.21 -2.31 3.67
CA PHE A 56 -31.69 -1.49 4.80
C PHE A 56 -32.99 -0.73 4.54
N GLY A 57 -33.46 -0.63 3.30
CA GLY A 57 -34.63 0.14 2.94
C GLY A 57 -34.52 1.66 3.18
N LEU A 58 -33.30 2.19 3.26
CA LEU A 58 -33.01 3.58 3.58
C LEU A 58 -32.39 4.38 2.44
N GLY A 59 -31.86 3.71 1.41
CA GLY A 59 -31.13 4.36 0.33
C GLY A 59 -31.92 5.42 -0.43
N PHE A 60 -33.23 5.16 -0.65
CA PHE A 60 -34.12 6.10 -1.32
C PHE A 60 -34.18 7.47 -0.63
N TYR A 61 -34.21 7.49 0.70
CA TYR A 61 -34.35 8.75 1.46
C TYR A 61 -33.15 9.70 1.33
N SER A 62 -32.03 9.20 0.84
CA SER A 62 -30.85 10.06 0.55
C SER A 62 -31.14 11.08 -0.56
N ALA A 63 -32.14 10.85 -1.40
CA ALA A 63 -32.60 11.82 -2.40
C ALA A 63 -33.01 13.17 -1.78
N PHE A 64 -33.58 13.15 -0.57
CA PHE A 64 -33.97 14.37 0.16
C PHE A 64 -32.80 15.19 0.70
N MET A 65 -31.57 14.64 0.66
CA MET A 65 -30.38 15.42 1.06
C MET A 65 -29.99 16.48 0.03
N VAL A 66 -30.48 16.37 -1.19
CA VAL A 66 -30.16 17.27 -2.31
C VAL A 66 -31.41 17.88 -2.97
N SER A 67 -32.62 17.48 -2.52
CA SER A 67 -33.85 17.81 -3.19
C SER A 67 -34.87 18.42 -2.23
N LYS A 68 -35.51 19.51 -2.65
CA LYS A 68 -36.67 20.11 -1.97
C LYS A 68 -37.94 19.32 -2.17
N GLN A 69 -38.00 18.45 -3.18
CA GLN A 69 -39.13 17.58 -3.49
C GLN A 69 -38.64 16.37 -4.27
N VAL A 70 -39.21 15.21 -4.02
CA VAL A 70 -38.98 13.97 -4.76
C VAL A 70 -40.28 13.43 -5.26
N ASP A 71 -40.36 13.12 -6.56
CA ASP A 71 -41.48 12.44 -7.18
C ASP A 71 -41.07 11.02 -7.56
N ILE A 72 -41.92 10.04 -7.27
CA ILE A 72 -41.79 8.66 -7.78
C ILE A 72 -42.93 8.44 -8.77
N ILE A 73 -42.63 8.16 -10.02
CA ILE A 73 -43.56 7.84 -11.07
C ILE A 73 -43.36 6.38 -11.44
N THR A 74 -44.31 5.50 -11.14
CA THR A 74 -44.09 4.06 -11.26
C THR A 74 -45.28 3.34 -11.89
N LYS A 75 -44.94 2.31 -12.69
CA LYS A 75 -45.91 1.38 -13.29
C LYS A 75 -45.50 -0.05 -12.93
N SER A 76 -46.37 -0.71 -12.16
CA SER A 76 -46.14 -2.11 -11.78
C SER A 76 -46.23 -3.05 -13.00
N TYR A 77 -45.52 -4.19 -12.91
CA TYR A 77 -45.72 -5.31 -13.84
C TYR A 77 -47.08 -5.98 -13.67
N GLN A 78 -47.75 -5.73 -12.54
CA GLN A 78 -49.08 -6.20 -12.26
C GLN A 78 -50.11 -5.33 -13.01
N ASP A 79 -51.34 -5.86 -13.19
CA ASP A 79 -52.43 -5.11 -13.80
C ASP A 79 -53.02 -4.08 -12.80
N ALA A 80 -52.29 -2.98 -12.65
CA ALA A 80 -52.63 -1.88 -11.74
C ALA A 80 -52.40 -0.52 -12.42
N PRO A 81 -53.05 0.57 -12.03
CA PRO A 81 -52.79 1.89 -12.56
C PRO A 81 -51.35 2.34 -12.26
N ALA A 82 -50.81 3.20 -13.12
CA ALA A 82 -49.55 3.86 -12.82
C ALA A 82 -49.77 4.92 -11.74
N MET A 83 -48.82 5.06 -10.83
CA MET A 83 -48.92 5.92 -9.67
C MET A 83 -47.84 6.98 -9.67
N LYS A 84 -48.20 8.18 -9.20
CA LYS A 84 -47.24 9.24 -8.86
C LYS A 84 -47.35 9.51 -7.36
N TRP A 85 -46.24 9.33 -6.68
CA TRP A 85 -46.01 9.72 -5.30
C TRP A 85 -45.12 10.96 -5.26
N SER A 86 -45.48 11.94 -4.40
CA SER A 86 -44.69 13.18 -4.25
C SER A 86 -44.55 13.55 -2.79
N CYS A 87 -43.37 13.93 -2.36
CA CYS A 87 -43.05 14.36 -1.00
C CYS A 87 -41.97 15.43 -1.01
N ASP A 88 -42.07 16.38 -0.09
CA ASP A 88 -41.12 17.46 0.15
C ASP A 88 -40.19 17.20 1.35
N GLY A 89 -40.13 15.95 1.83
CA GLY A 89 -39.36 15.56 3.02
C GLY A 89 -40.12 15.76 4.34
N SER A 90 -41.31 16.34 4.31
CA SER A 90 -42.24 16.39 5.45
C SER A 90 -42.92 15.03 5.66
N PRO A 91 -43.62 14.81 6.80
CA PRO A 91 -44.39 13.58 7.02
C PRO A 91 -45.58 13.40 6.07
N SER A 92 -45.89 14.41 5.25
CA SER A 92 -47.02 14.40 4.32
C SER A 92 -46.54 14.07 2.91
N TYR A 93 -47.35 13.30 2.20
CA TYR A 93 -47.13 12.98 0.79
C TYR A 93 -48.43 13.02 0.00
N THR A 94 -48.34 13.08 -1.32
CA THR A 94 -49.48 12.88 -2.22
C THR A 94 -49.28 11.59 -3.00
N LEU A 95 -50.38 10.89 -3.28
CA LEU A 95 -50.40 9.68 -4.11
C LEU A 95 -51.57 9.77 -5.06
N GLU A 96 -51.31 9.77 -6.35
CA GLU A 96 -52.31 9.94 -7.40
C GLU A 96 -52.03 9.02 -8.61
N GLU A 97 -53.07 8.70 -9.38
CA GLU A 97 -52.89 7.98 -10.64
C GLU A 97 -52.25 8.89 -11.68
N THR A 98 -51.44 8.31 -12.57
CA THR A 98 -50.71 9.03 -13.62
C THR A 98 -50.62 8.24 -14.92
N ASP A 99 -50.22 8.90 -16.01
CA ASP A 99 -50.13 8.33 -17.35
C ASP A 99 -48.72 7.81 -17.65
N LYS A 100 -48.30 6.75 -16.96
CA LYS A 100 -47.05 6.02 -17.33
C LYS A 100 -47.47 4.68 -17.95
N ASN A 101 -47.06 4.46 -19.21
CA ASN A 101 -47.41 3.25 -19.94
C ASN A 101 -46.39 2.12 -19.78
N GLU A 102 -45.14 2.48 -19.66
CA GLU A 102 -44.05 1.50 -19.57
C GLU A 102 -43.81 1.10 -18.12
N ARG A 103 -43.58 -0.21 -17.93
CA ARG A 103 -43.19 -0.78 -16.64
C ARG A 103 -41.87 -0.18 -16.15
N GLY A 104 -41.74 0.04 -14.85
CA GLY A 104 -40.56 0.57 -14.20
C GLY A 104 -40.83 1.78 -13.33
N THR A 105 -39.79 2.42 -12.84
CA THR A 105 -39.88 3.54 -11.91
C THR A 105 -38.97 4.68 -12.35
N ASP A 106 -39.50 5.91 -12.32
CA ASP A 106 -38.75 7.15 -12.46
C ASP A 106 -38.72 7.85 -11.11
N ILE A 107 -37.56 8.15 -10.60
CA ILE A 107 -37.35 8.97 -9.41
C ILE A 107 -36.88 10.33 -9.88
N VAL A 108 -37.72 11.34 -9.70
CA VAL A 108 -37.47 12.73 -10.10
C VAL A 108 -37.09 13.55 -8.87
N MET A 109 -35.89 14.01 -8.82
CA MET A 109 -35.36 14.84 -7.74
C MET A 109 -35.38 16.30 -8.17
N HIS A 110 -36.24 17.13 -7.53
CA HIS A 110 -36.25 18.57 -7.71
C HIS A 110 -35.23 19.20 -6.78
N LEU A 111 -34.09 19.60 -7.31
CA LEU A 111 -32.92 20.02 -6.53
C LEU A 111 -33.19 21.29 -5.71
N ASP A 112 -32.58 21.34 -4.54
CA ASP A 112 -32.41 22.54 -3.75
C ASP A 112 -31.48 23.53 -4.44
N GLU A 113 -31.62 24.83 -4.11
CA GLU A 113 -30.80 25.90 -4.70
C GLU A 113 -29.30 25.69 -4.42
N ASP A 114 -28.94 25.17 -3.25
CA ASP A 114 -27.56 24.90 -2.85
C ASP A 114 -26.95 23.66 -3.55
N CYS A 115 -27.77 22.90 -4.29
CA CYS A 115 -27.39 21.65 -4.94
C CYS A 115 -27.37 21.74 -6.49
N GLU A 116 -27.46 22.93 -7.05
CA GLU A 116 -27.49 23.14 -8.51
C GLU A 116 -26.18 22.71 -9.22
N GLU A 117 -25.08 22.52 -8.48
CA GLU A 117 -23.83 21.97 -9.04
C GLU A 117 -24.04 20.59 -9.69
N PHE A 118 -24.99 19.78 -9.20
CA PHE A 118 -25.30 18.46 -9.74
C PHE A 118 -26.08 18.50 -11.07
N LEU A 119 -26.54 19.66 -11.51
CA LEU A 119 -27.09 19.86 -12.85
C LEU A 119 -25.99 19.97 -13.93
N GLU A 120 -24.72 20.09 -13.52
CA GLU A 120 -23.62 20.13 -14.45
C GLU A 120 -23.26 18.71 -14.92
N LYS A 121 -23.34 18.50 -16.25
CA LYS A 121 -23.11 17.17 -16.88
C LYS A 121 -21.78 16.55 -16.44
N ASN A 122 -20.71 17.34 -16.46
CA ASN A 122 -19.37 16.85 -16.09
C ASN A 122 -19.29 16.40 -14.63
N LYS A 123 -19.94 17.15 -13.73
CA LYS A 123 -19.99 16.82 -12.30
C LYS A 123 -20.75 15.51 -12.07
N MET A 124 -21.90 15.36 -12.72
CA MET A 124 -22.68 14.13 -12.61
C MET A 124 -21.95 12.93 -13.22
N GLU A 125 -21.31 13.11 -14.36
CA GLU A 125 -20.53 12.04 -15.00
C GLU A 125 -19.37 11.59 -14.10
N GLU A 126 -18.65 12.53 -13.49
CA GLU A 126 -17.58 12.22 -12.51
C GLU A 126 -18.12 11.38 -11.34
N LEU A 127 -19.24 11.78 -10.75
CA LEU A 127 -19.86 11.06 -9.64
C LEU A 127 -20.33 9.66 -10.04
N LEU A 128 -20.99 9.54 -11.19
CA LEU A 128 -21.47 8.25 -11.69
C LEU A 128 -20.30 7.32 -12.00
N ARG A 129 -19.22 7.82 -12.63
CA ARG A 129 -18.00 7.03 -12.87
C ARG A 129 -17.28 6.64 -11.57
N LYS A 130 -17.29 7.50 -10.55
CA LYS A 130 -16.64 7.20 -9.29
C LYS A 130 -17.38 6.13 -8.47
N TYR A 131 -18.69 6.27 -8.34
CA TYR A 131 -19.48 5.44 -7.43
C TYR A 131 -20.23 4.28 -8.09
N CYS A 132 -20.49 4.38 -9.39
CA CYS A 132 -21.33 3.43 -10.13
C CYS A 132 -20.57 2.67 -11.23
N HIS A 133 -19.23 2.85 -11.31
CA HIS A 133 -18.41 2.37 -12.42
C HIS A 133 -18.59 0.89 -12.74
N PHE A 134 -18.79 0.06 -11.72
CA PHE A 134 -18.91 -1.39 -11.86
C PHE A 134 -20.25 -1.96 -11.41
N LEU A 135 -21.28 -1.11 -11.27
CA LEU A 135 -22.63 -1.61 -10.96
C LEU A 135 -23.06 -2.66 -11.98
N PRO A 136 -23.70 -3.78 -11.55
CA PRO A 136 -24.05 -4.89 -12.43
C PRO A 136 -25.28 -4.60 -13.31
N VAL A 137 -25.69 -3.35 -13.41
CA VAL A 137 -26.79 -2.87 -14.23
C VAL A 137 -26.30 -1.76 -15.14
N PRO A 138 -26.53 -1.83 -16.47
CA PRO A 138 -26.11 -0.78 -17.40
C PRO A 138 -26.72 0.57 -17.03
N ILE A 139 -25.89 1.62 -16.96
CA ILE A 139 -26.31 2.99 -16.67
C ILE A 139 -26.05 3.84 -17.90
N ALA A 140 -27.13 4.33 -18.52
CA ALA A 140 -27.07 5.28 -19.60
C ALA A 140 -27.06 6.70 -19.05
N PHE A 141 -26.07 7.51 -19.48
CA PHE A 141 -26.01 8.93 -19.17
C PHE A 141 -25.56 9.74 -20.40
N GLY A 142 -26.51 10.39 -21.03
CA GLY A 142 -26.32 11.09 -22.31
C GLY A 142 -26.27 10.15 -23.51
N LYS A 143 -25.78 10.66 -24.62
CA LYS A 143 -25.67 9.95 -25.91
C LYS A 143 -24.22 9.73 -26.31
N LYS A 144 -23.95 8.69 -27.08
CA LYS A 144 -22.65 8.53 -27.75
C LYS A 144 -22.47 9.67 -28.75
N THR A 145 -21.23 10.12 -28.88
CA THR A 145 -20.89 11.17 -29.84
C THR A 145 -20.00 10.63 -30.95
N GLU A 146 -20.17 11.14 -32.17
CA GLU A 146 -19.30 10.86 -33.33
C GLU A 146 -18.82 12.17 -33.95
N TRP A 147 -17.66 12.10 -34.63
CA TRP A 147 -17.14 13.24 -35.37
C TRP A 147 -17.74 13.28 -36.76
N LYS A 148 -18.53 14.34 -37.04
CA LYS A 148 -19.05 14.64 -38.38
C LYS A 148 -18.66 16.07 -38.76
N ASP A 149 -18.05 16.25 -39.93
CA ASP A 149 -17.63 17.56 -40.46
C ASP A 149 -16.82 18.44 -39.52
N GLY A 150 -15.91 17.81 -38.72
CA GLY A 150 -15.04 18.49 -37.75
C GLY A 150 -15.77 18.94 -36.46
N LYS A 151 -16.99 18.50 -36.24
CA LYS A 151 -17.76 18.74 -35.01
C LYS A 151 -18.19 17.42 -34.38
N GLN A 152 -18.26 17.44 -33.08
CA GLN A 152 -18.79 16.33 -32.29
C GLN A 152 -20.32 16.40 -32.28
N VAL A 153 -20.99 15.35 -32.72
CA VAL A 153 -22.46 15.30 -32.83
C VAL A 153 -22.97 14.09 -32.04
N ASP A 154 -24.03 14.28 -31.28
CA ASP A 154 -24.69 13.20 -30.55
C ASP A 154 -25.34 12.21 -31.55
N THR A 155 -25.22 10.92 -31.27
CA THR A 155 -25.90 9.84 -31.98
C THR A 155 -27.21 9.49 -31.30
N ASP A 156 -28.00 8.59 -31.91
CA ASP A 156 -29.23 8.07 -31.28
C ASP A 156 -28.94 7.03 -30.18
N GLU A 157 -27.70 6.54 -30.07
CA GLU A 157 -27.31 5.52 -29.13
C GLU A 157 -26.99 6.09 -27.73
N ASP A 158 -27.49 5.40 -26.70
CA ASP A 158 -27.18 5.76 -25.31
C ASP A 158 -25.71 5.50 -24.97
N LEU A 159 -25.13 6.42 -24.22
CA LEU A 159 -23.80 6.25 -23.65
C LEU A 159 -23.90 5.47 -22.34
N ILE A 160 -23.48 4.20 -22.36
CA ILE A 160 -23.34 3.41 -21.13
C ILE A 160 -22.01 3.78 -20.47
N ILE A 161 -22.09 4.22 -19.22
CA ILE A 161 -20.93 4.80 -18.50
C ILE A 161 -20.23 3.83 -17.56
N ASN A 162 -20.79 2.66 -17.30
CA ASN A 162 -20.27 1.65 -16.37
C ASN A 162 -19.95 0.34 -17.08
N ASP A 163 -19.10 -0.48 -16.44
CA ASP A 163 -18.77 -1.84 -16.86
C ASP A 163 -19.52 -2.83 -15.96
N VAL A 164 -20.47 -3.55 -16.52
CA VAL A 164 -21.32 -4.49 -15.76
C VAL A 164 -20.66 -5.85 -15.52
N GLU A 165 -19.59 -6.16 -16.25
CA GLU A 165 -18.85 -7.41 -16.15
C GLU A 165 -17.34 -7.14 -15.92
N PRO A 166 -16.98 -6.52 -14.80
CA PRO A 166 -15.59 -6.15 -14.56
C PRO A 166 -14.65 -7.37 -14.52
N LEU A 167 -13.37 -7.14 -14.79
CA LEU A 167 -12.40 -8.19 -15.00
C LEU A 167 -12.32 -9.19 -13.84
N TRP A 168 -12.47 -8.74 -12.60
CA TRP A 168 -12.37 -9.61 -11.42
C TRP A 168 -13.52 -10.60 -11.24
N THR A 169 -14.63 -10.42 -11.95
CA THR A 169 -15.76 -11.37 -11.94
C THR A 169 -15.54 -12.55 -12.89
N LYS A 170 -14.58 -12.43 -13.81
CA LYS A 170 -14.25 -13.46 -14.80
C LYS A 170 -13.33 -14.52 -14.19
N LYS A 171 -13.35 -15.72 -14.72
CA LYS A 171 -12.46 -16.79 -14.26
C LYS A 171 -11.01 -16.49 -14.67
N PRO A 172 -10.03 -16.65 -13.76
CA PRO A 172 -8.62 -16.41 -14.08
C PRO A 172 -8.11 -17.22 -15.28
N ALA A 173 -8.64 -18.43 -15.49
CA ALA A 173 -8.25 -19.30 -16.59
C ALA A 173 -8.65 -18.75 -17.99
N ASP A 174 -9.63 -17.86 -18.05
CA ASP A 174 -10.13 -17.28 -19.31
C ASP A 174 -9.41 -15.96 -19.66
N LEU A 175 -8.50 -15.49 -18.79
CA LEU A 175 -7.83 -14.19 -18.90
C LEU A 175 -6.37 -14.34 -19.30
N LYS A 176 -5.88 -13.36 -20.06
CA LYS A 176 -4.48 -13.21 -20.46
C LYS A 176 -3.82 -12.07 -19.71
N ASP A 177 -2.50 -12.06 -19.68
CA ASP A 177 -1.71 -11.00 -19.04
C ASP A 177 -2.08 -9.60 -19.54
N GLU A 178 -2.40 -9.46 -20.84
CA GLU A 178 -2.79 -8.17 -21.41
C GLU A 178 -4.14 -7.67 -20.88
N ASP A 179 -5.06 -8.56 -20.56
CA ASP A 179 -6.35 -8.19 -19.94
C ASP A 179 -6.13 -7.53 -18.57
N TYR A 180 -5.24 -8.13 -17.75
CA TYR A 180 -4.87 -7.57 -16.44
C TYR A 180 -4.15 -6.23 -16.56
N LYS A 181 -3.22 -6.09 -17.50
CA LYS A 181 -2.49 -4.84 -17.73
C LYS A 181 -3.41 -3.75 -18.26
N SER A 182 -4.30 -4.09 -19.19
CA SER A 182 -5.30 -3.16 -19.72
C SER A 182 -6.24 -2.66 -18.62
N PHE A 183 -6.70 -3.57 -17.77
CA PHE A 183 -7.54 -3.22 -16.62
C PHE A 183 -6.80 -2.33 -15.62
N TYR A 184 -5.52 -2.61 -15.34
CA TYR A 184 -4.69 -1.76 -14.48
C TYR A 184 -4.53 -0.34 -15.05
N ARG A 185 -4.22 -0.21 -16.34
CA ARG A 185 -4.13 1.10 -17.02
C ARG A 185 -5.45 1.86 -16.98
N HIS A 186 -6.57 1.15 -17.05
CA HIS A 186 -7.90 1.77 -16.94
C HIS A 186 -8.16 2.33 -15.53
N LEU A 187 -7.80 1.58 -14.49
CA LEU A 187 -7.96 2.01 -13.10
C LEU A 187 -6.96 3.09 -12.69
N PHE A 188 -5.73 3.01 -13.19
CA PHE A 188 -4.60 3.85 -12.79
C PHE A 188 -3.84 4.40 -14.00
N PRO A 189 -4.46 5.32 -14.78
CA PRO A 189 -3.90 5.76 -16.08
C PRO A 189 -2.56 6.48 -15.97
N MET A 190 -2.21 7.00 -14.78
CA MET A 190 -0.94 7.71 -14.53
C MET A 190 0.13 6.83 -13.87
N ALA A 191 -0.18 5.55 -13.61
CA ALA A 191 0.77 4.63 -13.01
C ALA A 191 1.61 3.91 -14.07
N ASP A 192 2.83 3.50 -13.70
CA ASP A 192 3.63 2.60 -14.54
C ASP A 192 3.01 1.20 -14.57
N GLU A 193 3.42 0.37 -15.52
CA GLU A 193 3.01 -1.04 -15.59
C GLU A 193 3.29 -1.77 -14.26
N PRO A 194 2.36 -2.59 -13.78
CA PRO A 194 2.54 -3.33 -12.53
C PRO A 194 3.62 -4.41 -12.69
N LEU A 195 4.28 -4.74 -11.60
CA LEU A 195 5.30 -5.79 -11.56
C LEU A 195 4.69 -7.18 -11.81
N PHE A 196 3.56 -7.43 -11.18
CA PHE A 196 2.72 -8.62 -11.29
C PHE A 196 1.40 -8.37 -10.54
N TRP A 197 0.49 -9.36 -10.58
CA TRP A 197 -0.83 -9.27 -9.97
C TRP A 197 -1.25 -10.60 -9.34
N ILE A 198 -2.26 -10.51 -8.50
CA ILE A 198 -2.92 -11.64 -7.87
C ILE A 198 -4.42 -11.50 -8.15
N HIS A 199 -4.99 -12.49 -8.83
CA HIS A 199 -6.43 -12.60 -8.98
C HIS A 199 -7.01 -13.40 -7.82
N LEU A 200 -7.81 -12.75 -7.00
CA LEU A 200 -8.55 -13.36 -5.90
C LEU A 200 -9.87 -13.93 -6.45
N ASN A 201 -10.11 -15.20 -6.18
CA ASN A 201 -11.37 -15.85 -6.54
C ASN A 201 -11.64 -16.98 -5.55
N VAL A 202 -12.47 -16.69 -4.55
CA VAL A 202 -12.79 -17.54 -3.41
C VAL A 202 -14.28 -17.54 -3.19
N ASP A 203 -14.86 -18.72 -3.03
CA ASP A 203 -16.28 -18.93 -2.77
C ASP A 203 -16.56 -19.63 -1.43
N TYR A 204 -15.51 -20.12 -0.76
CA TYR A 204 -15.59 -20.77 0.54
C TYR A 204 -14.28 -20.58 1.33
N PRO A 205 -14.31 -20.29 2.63
CA PRO A 205 -15.45 -20.14 3.57
C PRO A 205 -16.12 -18.74 3.54
N PHE A 206 -15.75 -17.90 2.63
CA PHE A 206 -16.33 -16.57 2.36
C PHE A 206 -16.19 -16.26 0.87
N ASN A 207 -17.02 -15.37 0.39
CA ASN A 207 -16.95 -14.91 -0.99
C ASN A 207 -15.98 -13.73 -1.08
N LEU A 208 -14.93 -13.88 -1.87
CA LEU A 208 -13.93 -12.84 -2.10
C LEU A 208 -13.45 -12.93 -3.55
N THR A 209 -13.65 -11.88 -4.29
CA THR A 209 -13.09 -11.70 -5.62
C THR A 209 -12.28 -10.41 -5.66
N GLY A 210 -11.44 -10.26 -6.68
CA GLY A 210 -10.66 -9.04 -6.82
C GLY A 210 -9.36 -9.27 -7.57
N ILE A 211 -8.68 -8.17 -7.86
CA ILE A 211 -7.34 -8.19 -8.45
C ILE A 211 -6.46 -7.21 -7.70
N LEU A 212 -5.38 -7.71 -7.11
CA LEU A 212 -4.37 -6.91 -6.44
C LEU A 212 -3.12 -6.83 -7.31
N TYR A 213 -2.62 -5.63 -7.51
CA TYR A 213 -1.43 -5.35 -8.31
C TYR A 213 -0.29 -4.86 -7.44
N PHE A 214 0.92 -5.32 -7.74
CA PHE A 214 2.15 -4.79 -7.17
C PHE A 214 2.65 -3.65 -8.05
N PRO A 215 2.52 -2.38 -7.62
CA PRO A 215 3.00 -1.24 -8.39
C PRO A 215 4.52 -1.10 -8.27
N LYS A 216 5.14 -0.41 -9.23
CA LYS A 216 6.49 0.12 -9.06
C LYS A 216 6.46 1.34 -8.17
N ILE A 217 7.18 1.30 -7.05
CA ILE A 217 7.30 2.42 -6.12
C ILE A 217 8.59 3.18 -6.44
N LYS A 218 8.48 4.31 -7.15
CA LYS A 218 9.64 5.06 -7.69
C LYS A 218 10.40 5.88 -6.67
N ASN A 219 9.77 6.35 -5.59
CA ASN A 219 10.40 7.18 -4.56
C ASN A 219 9.77 6.92 -3.20
N ASN A 220 10.62 6.89 -2.19
CA ASN A 220 10.24 6.69 -0.79
C ASN A 220 9.33 7.79 -0.20
N LEU A 221 9.06 8.88 -0.92
CA LEU A 221 8.31 10.04 -0.43
C LEU A 221 6.83 10.04 -0.86
N ASP A 222 6.46 9.31 -1.93
CA ASP A 222 5.08 9.22 -2.40
C ASP A 222 4.50 7.81 -2.19
N ILE A 223 4.53 7.32 -0.96
CA ILE A 223 3.75 6.16 -0.60
C ILE A 223 2.28 6.59 -0.61
N GLN A 224 1.67 6.61 -1.79
CA GLN A 224 0.24 6.82 -1.93
C GLN A 224 -0.47 5.59 -1.39
N ARG A 225 -0.84 5.64 -0.13
CA ARG A 225 -1.73 4.68 0.52
C ARG A 225 -3.12 4.81 -0.09
N ASN A 226 -3.94 3.75 0.06
CA ASN A 226 -5.36 3.76 -0.31
C ASN A 226 -5.65 3.79 -1.82
N ARG A 227 -4.98 2.90 -2.57
CA ARG A 227 -5.32 2.63 -3.98
C ARG A 227 -5.99 1.27 -4.20
N ILE A 228 -6.46 0.65 -3.13
CA ILE A 228 -7.34 -0.50 -3.20
C ILE A 228 -8.76 -0.01 -3.04
N GLN A 229 -9.61 -0.31 -4.02
CA GLN A 229 -11.02 0.01 -3.99
C GLN A 229 -11.80 -1.20 -3.48
N LEU A 230 -12.64 -0.99 -2.47
CA LEU A 230 -13.51 -2.01 -1.93
C LEU A 230 -14.90 -1.91 -2.55
N TYR A 231 -15.40 -3.06 -2.97
CA TYR A 231 -16.74 -3.27 -3.48
C TYR A 231 -17.49 -4.32 -2.66
N CYS A 232 -18.81 -4.25 -2.70
CA CYS A 232 -19.72 -5.27 -2.22
C CYS A 232 -20.73 -5.55 -3.33
N ASN A 233 -20.67 -6.72 -3.96
CA ASN A 233 -21.47 -7.05 -5.14
C ASN A 233 -21.36 -5.95 -6.23
N GLN A 234 -20.14 -5.59 -6.60
CA GLN A 234 -19.82 -4.56 -7.59
C GLN A 234 -20.28 -3.13 -7.23
N VAL A 235 -20.81 -2.92 -6.03
CA VAL A 235 -21.15 -1.58 -5.52
C VAL A 235 -19.95 -1.01 -4.77
N PHE A 236 -19.49 0.16 -5.16
CA PHE A 236 -18.37 0.84 -4.48
C PHE A 236 -18.73 1.13 -3.00
N VAL A 237 -17.80 0.79 -2.12
CA VAL A 237 -17.93 1.01 -0.67
C VAL A 237 -16.98 2.10 -0.22
N THR A 238 -15.67 1.89 -0.41
CA THR A 238 -14.63 2.81 0.05
C THR A 238 -13.30 2.50 -0.64
N ASP A 239 -12.41 3.45 -0.65
CA ASP A 239 -10.98 3.30 -0.96
C ASP A 239 -10.09 3.25 0.30
N ALA A 240 -10.68 3.45 1.47
CA ALA A 240 -10.01 3.29 2.77
C ALA A 240 -10.20 1.86 3.29
N VAL A 241 -9.27 0.96 2.94
CA VAL A 241 -9.34 -0.48 3.26
C VAL A 241 -8.62 -0.86 4.56
N GLU A 242 -8.39 0.11 5.43
CA GLU A 242 -7.77 -0.12 6.74
C GLU A 242 -8.57 -1.14 7.56
N GLY A 243 -7.86 -2.12 8.11
CA GLY A 243 -8.47 -3.22 8.88
C GLY A 243 -8.97 -4.40 8.06
N ILE A 244 -9.21 -4.26 6.73
CA ILE A 244 -9.55 -5.36 5.82
C ILE A 244 -8.29 -5.94 5.21
N VAL A 245 -7.42 -5.06 4.74
CA VAL A 245 -6.12 -5.40 4.19
C VAL A 245 -5.06 -5.08 5.23
N PRO A 246 -4.11 -5.98 5.50
CA PRO A 246 -2.98 -5.69 6.37
C PRO A 246 -2.26 -4.41 5.95
N GLU A 247 -1.74 -3.66 6.92
CA GLU A 247 -1.15 -2.34 6.68
C GLU A 247 -0.06 -2.37 5.58
N PHE A 248 0.80 -3.37 5.57
CA PHE A 248 1.86 -3.51 4.56
C PHE A 248 1.34 -3.78 3.15
N LEU A 249 0.11 -4.28 3.00
CA LEU A 249 -0.54 -4.52 1.71
C LEU A 249 -1.38 -3.32 1.25
N THR A 250 -1.54 -2.27 2.05
CA THR A 250 -2.20 -1.02 1.62
C THR A 250 -1.39 -0.27 0.55
N LEU A 251 -0.14 -0.66 0.34
CA LEU A 251 0.70 -0.18 -0.75
C LEU A 251 0.36 -0.80 -2.12
N LEU A 252 -0.43 -1.88 -2.14
CA LEU A 252 -0.92 -2.49 -3.37
C LEU A 252 -1.99 -1.60 -4.02
N HIS A 253 -2.15 -1.76 -5.31
CA HIS A 253 -3.24 -1.18 -6.06
C HIS A 253 -4.27 -2.25 -6.41
N GLY A 254 -5.52 -1.88 -6.69
CA GLY A 254 -6.49 -2.81 -7.26
C GLY A 254 -7.88 -2.73 -6.67
N VAL A 255 -8.55 -3.86 -6.71
CA VAL A 255 -9.96 -4.01 -6.37
C VAL A 255 -10.16 -5.24 -5.50
N ILE A 256 -10.98 -5.10 -4.47
CA ILE A 256 -11.49 -6.20 -3.65
C ILE A 256 -13.01 -6.11 -3.66
N ASP A 257 -13.69 -7.22 -3.91
CA ASP A 257 -15.15 -7.32 -3.88
C ASP A 257 -15.56 -8.51 -3.00
N SER A 258 -16.33 -8.23 -1.96
CA SER A 258 -16.81 -9.25 -1.03
C SER A 258 -18.15 -8.86 -0.41
N PRO A 259 -19.19 -9.70 -0.56
CA PRO A 259 -20.47 -9.53 0.14
C PRO A 259 -20.40 -9.86 1.64
N ASP A 260 -19.34 -10.59 2.06
CA ASP A 260 -19.18 -11.06 3.44
C ASP A 260 -18.50 -10.04 4.36
N ILE A 261 -18.11 -8.88 3.82
CA ILE A 261 -17.61 -7.76 4.62
C ILE A 261 -18.79 -7.01 5.22
N PRO A 262 -18.90 -6.98 6.56
CA PRO A 262 -20.02 -6.32 7.21
C PRO A 262 -19.96 -4.80 7.00
N LEU A 263 -21.00 -4.26 6.38
CA LEU A 263 -21.14 -2.84 6.11
C LEU A 263 -22.13 -2.24 7.13
N ASN A 264 -21.90 -0.99 7.52
CA ASN A 264 -22.89 -0.21 8.22
C ASN A 264 -23.98 0.30 7.25
N VAL A 265 -24.99 0.99 7.79
CA VAL A 265 -26.11 1.55 7.01
C VAL A 265 -25.63 2.50 5.91
N SER A 266 -24.59 3.29 6.16
CA SER A 266 -24.02 4.22 5.18
C SER A 266 -23.08 3.56 4.18
N ARG A 267 -22.72 2.28 4.38
CA ARG A 267 -21.72 1.52 3.61
C ARG A 267 -20.31 2.11 3.60
N SER A 268 -20.09 3.23 4.27
CA SER A 268 -18.82 3.96 4.29
C SER A 268 -17.92 3.58 5.46
N TYR A 269 -18.41 2.79 6.40
CA TYR A 269 -17.68 2.40 7.60
C TYR A 269 -17.65 0.88 7.78
N LEU A 270 -16.46 0.36 7.97
CA LEU A 270 -16.22 -1.06 8.15
C LEU A 270 -16.26 -1.42 9.64
N GLN A 271 -17.01 -2.43 9.97
CA GLN A 271 -17.00 -2.97 11.32
C GLN A 271 -15.87 -3.99 11.45
N SER A 272 -15.04 -3.87 12.50
CA SER A 272 -14.04 -4.89 12.83
C SER A 272 -14.75 -6.17 13.28
N ASP A 273 -14.75 -7.18 12.43
CA ASP A 273 -15.40 -8.47 12.64
C ASP A 273 -14.40 -9.62 12.46
N ALA A 274 -14.77 -10.79 12.98
CA ALA A 274 -14.02 -12.03 12.80
C ALA A 274 -13.85 -12.41 11.32
N ASN A 275 -14.82 -12.10 10.47
CA ASN A 275 -14.75 -12.35 9.02
C ASN A 275 -13.71 -11.45 8.35
N VAL A 276 -13.62 -10.19 8.72
CA VAL A 276 -12.61 -9.25 8.22
C VAL A 276 -11.20 -9.76 8.52
N LYS A 277 -10.95 -10.28 9.74
CA LYS A 277 -9.67 -10.89 10.10
C LYS A 277 -9.34 -12.13 9.27
N LYS A 278 -10.34 -12.97 8.97
CA LYS A 278 -10.15 -14.15 8.11
C LYS A 278 -9.81 -13.74 6.67
N ILE A 279 -10.51 -12.75 6.12
CA ILE A 279 -10.25 -12.20 4.80
C ILE A 279 -8.83 -11.61 4.73
N SER A 280 -8.45 -10.80 5.72
CA SER A 280 -7.10 -10.22 5.84
C SER A 280 -6.02 -11.30 5.87
N GLY A 281 -6.19 -12.33 6.71
CA GLY A 281 -5.26 -13.46 6.78
C GLY A 281 -5.17 -14.25 5.47
N TYR A 282 -6.28 -14.42 4.77
CA TYR A 282 -6.31 -15.07 3.46
C TYR A 282 -5.57 -14.27 2.39
N ILE A 283 -5.80 -12.96 2.33
CA ILE A 283 -5.08 -12.06 1.40
C ILE A 283 -3.58 -12.15 1.67
N THR A 284 -3.15 -12.05 2.93
CA THR A 284 -1.74 -12.20 3.33
C THR A 284 -1.16 -13.52 2.83
N LYS A 285 -1.88 -14.62 3.03
CA LYS A 285 -1.45 -15.93 2.56
C LYS A 285 -1.30 -15.97 1.04
N LYS A 286 -2.29 -15.48 0.29
CA LYS A 286 -2.25 -15.46 -1.18
C LYS A 286 -1.10 -14.61 -1.73
N VAL A 287 -0.82 -13.47 -1.09
CA VAL A 287 0.34 -12.63 -1.43
C VAL A 287 1.63 -13.40 -1.20
N SER A 288 1.79 -14.02 -0.02
CA SER A 288 2.97 -14.81 0.30
C SER A 288 3.15 -16.01 -0.65
N ASP A 289 2.08 -16.75 -0.94
CA ASP A 289 2.09 -17.89 -1.87
C ASP A 289 2.52 -17.44 -3.29
N LYS A 290 2.04 -16.28 -3.75
CA LYS A 290 2.41 -15.73 -5.07
C LYS A 290 3.90 -15.37 -5.12
N LEU A 291 4.41 -14.66 -4.10
CA LEU A 291 5.83 -14.31 -4.00
C LEU A 291 6.72 -15.55 -3.95
N ALA A 292 6.36 -16.53 -3.13
CA ALA A 292 7.07 -17.80 -3.05
C ALA A 292 7.06 -18.56 -4.38
N SER A 293 5.92 -18.55 -5.09
CA SER A 293 5.79 -19.20 -6.40
C SER A 293 6.68 -18.53 -7.46
N ILE A 294 6.70 -17.20 -7.52
CA ILE A 294 7.58 -16.48 -8.46
C ILE A 294 9.05 -16.80 -8.14
N PHE A 295 9.45 -16.71 -6.86
CA PHE A 295 10.80 -17.02 -6.42
C PHE A 295 11.23 -18.45 -6.80
N LYS A 296 10.35 -19.44 -6.58
CA LYS A 296 10.64 -20.85 -6.86
C LYS A 296 10.73 -21.14 -8.37
N ASN A 297 9.84 -20.55 -9.17
CA ASN A 297 9.71 -20.86 -10.59
C ASN A 297 10.68 -20.08 -11.47
N ASP A 298 11.01 -18.84 -11.08
CA ASP A 298 11.89 -17.94 -11.82
C ASP A 298 12.63 -17.01 -10.86
N ARG A 299 13.66 -17.56 -10.23
CA ARG A 299 14.48 -16.84 -9.26
C ARG A 299 15.18 -15.63 -9.89
N GLU A 300 15.67 -15.74 -11.13
CA GLU A 300 16.36 -14.65 -11.80
C GLU A 300 15.43 -13.46 -12.03
N GLU A 301 14.20 -13.71 -12.46
CA GLU A 301 13.20 -12.66 -12.64
C GLU A 301 12.77 -12.04 -11.30
N PHE A 302 12.68 -12.85 -10.24
CA PHE A 302 12.43 -12.36 -8.88
C PHE A 302 13.55 -11.44 -8.39
N GLU A 303 14.81 -11.83 -8.59
CA GLU A 303 15.98 -11.04 -8.21
C GLU A 303 16.04 -9.71 -8.97
N LYS A 304 15.71 -9.68 -10.27
CA LYS A 304 15.62 -8.44 -11.06
C LYS A 304 14.57 -7.47 -10.51
N LYS A 305 13.48 -7.99 -9.95
CA LYS A 305 12.39 -7.19 -9.36
C LYS A 305 12.60 -6.90 -7.87
N TRP A 306 13.65 -7.45 -7.26
CA TRP A 306 13.87 -7.39 -5.81
C TRP A 306 13.80 -5.97 -5.25
N ASP A 307 14.49 -5.02 -5.88
CA ASP A 307 14.54 -3.64 -5.41
C ASP A 307 13.15 -2.95 -5.41
N ASP A 308 12.26 -3.37 -6.30
CA ASP A 308 10.88 -2.87 -6.39
C ASP A 308 9.93 -3.56 -5.39
N ILE A 309 10.18 -4.84 -5.03
CA ILE A 309 9.28 -5.63 -4.18
C ILE A 309 9.74 -5.71 -2.73
N LYS A 310 11.01 -5.47 -2.42
CA LYS A 310 11.58 -5.60 -1.07
C LYS A 310 10.81 -4.81 -0.02
N ILE A 311 10.29 -3.63 -0.36
CA ILE A 311 9.56 -2.77 0.57
C ILE A 311 8.29 -3.44 1.11
N PHE A 312 7.54 -4.17 0.28
CA PHE A 312 6.34 -4.90 0.71
C PHE A 312 6.70 -6.02 1.68
N ILE A 313 7.80 -6.73 1.39
CA ILE A 313 8.28 -7.85 2.20
C ILE A 313 8.82 -7.34 3.54
N HIS A 314 9.69 -6.31 3.52
CA HIS A 314 10.26 -5.71 4.72
C HIS A 314 9.18 -5.14 5.63
N TYR A 315 8.23 -4.40 5.07
CA TYR A 315 7.13 -3.84 5.85
C TYR A 315 6.25 -4.94 6.46
N GLY A 316 5.95 -6.00 5.69
CA GLY A 316 5.22 -7.15 6.20
C GLY A 316 5.92 -7.83 7.36
N MET A 317 7.23 -8.06 7.25
CA MET A 317 8.05 -8.67 8.31
C MET A 317 8.13 -7.81 9.59
N LEU A 318 8.06 -6.48 9.44
CA LEU A 318 8.10 -5.54 10.57
C LEU A 318 6.74 -5.33 11.22
N SER A 319 5.65 -5.43 10.47
CA SER A 319 4.29 -5.12 10.95
C SER A 319 3.49 -6.34 11.41
N GLN A 320 3.89 -7.57 11.02
CA GLN A 320 3.20 -8.80 11.36
C GLN A 320 4.17 -9.88 11.85
N ASP A 321 4.03 -10.28 13.11
CA ASP A 321 4.95 -11.22 13.78
C ASP A 321 5.07 -12.57 13.08
N ASP A 322 3.97 -13.09 12.50
CA ASP A 322 3.94 -14.39 11.82
C ASP A 322 4.34 -14.32 10.33
N TYR A 323 4.47 -13.13 9.78
CA TYR A 323 4.81 -12.97 8.37
C TYR A 323 6.28 -13.32 8.07
N TYR A 324 7.18 -13.12 9.04
CA TYR A 324 8.58 -13.53 8.91
C TYR A 324 8.71 -15.02 8.52
N ASP A 325 7.96 -15.89 9.19
CA ASP A 325 8.03 -17.33 8.91
C ASP A 325 7.54 -17.72 7.52
N LYS A 326 6.64 -16.92 6.94
CA LYS A 326 6.19 -17.06 5.56
C LYS A 326 7.20 -16.47 4.57
N ALA A 327 7.76 -15.30 4.91
CA ALA A 327 8.62 -14.52 4.01
C ALA A 327 10.05 -15.05 3.92
N LYS A 328 10.61 -15.67 4.97
CA LYS A 328 12.01 -16.13 5.01
C LYS A 328 12.42 -17.04 3.85
N GLN A 329 11.48 -17.72 3.20
CA GLN A 329 11.75 -18.60 2.07
C GLN A 329 12.05 -17.87 0.75
N TYR A 330 11.63 -16.60 0.62
CA TYR A 330 11.82 -15.77 -0.56
C TYR A 330 12.42 -14.39 -0.24
N PHE A 331 12.67 -14.10 1.03
CA PHE A 331 13.39 -12.91 1.44
C PHE A 331 14.84 -12.99 0.98
N LEU A 332 15.36 -11.91 0.40
CA LEU A 332 16.70 -11.84 -0.11
C LEU A 332 17.53 -10.77 0.58
N LEU A 333 18.79 -11.07 0.77
CA LEU A 333 19.86 -10.12 1.06
C LEU A 333 20.61 -9.85 -0.24
N LYS A 334 20.92 -8.59 -0.54
CA LYS A 334 21.69 -8.17 -1.71
C LYS A 334 23.04 -7.63 -1.26
N ASP A 335 24.13 -8.09 -1.87
CA ASP A 335 25.45 -7.55 -1.57
C ASP A 335 25.83 -6.34 -2.45
N THR A 336 26.94 -5.70 -2.13
CA THR A 336 27.45 -4.53 -2.87
C THR A 336 27.92 -4.86 -4.29
N ASP A 337 28.05 -6.14 -4.63
CA ASP A 337 28.33 -6.61 -6.00
C ASP A 337 27.04 -6.93 -6.78
N GLY A 338 25.87 -6.71 -6.18
CA GLY A 338 24.57 -6.93 -6.78
C GLY A 338 24.09 -8.37 -6.76
N LYS A 339 24.75 -9.28 -6.04
CA LYS A 339 24.34 -10.68 -5.88
C LYS A 339 23.29 -10.80 -4.79
N HIS A 340 22.35 -11.71 -5.00
CA HIS A 340 21.26 -11.98 -4.08
C HIS A 340 21.42 -13.33 -3.39
N TYR A 341 21.04 -13.39 -2.12
CA TYR A 341 21.14 -14.57 -1.28
C TYR A 341 19.89 -14.70 -0.41
N THR A 342 19.42 -15.92 -0.20
CA THR A 342 18.50 -16.20 0.92
C THR A 342 19.26 -16.07 2.24
N LEU A 343 18.55 -16.04 3.37
CA LEU A 343 19.18 -15.98 4.69
C LEU A 343 20.14 -17.16 4.91
N ASP A 344 19.75 -18.37 4.52
CA ASP A 344 20.57 -19.57 4.68
C ASP A 344 21.79 -19.54 3.77
N GLU A 345 21.64 -19.15 2.51
CA GLU A 345 22.76 -19.02 1.56
C GLU A 345 23.78 -17.99 2.04
N TYR A 346 23.31 -16.86 2.59
CA TYR A 346 24.21 -15.84 3.09
C TYR A 346 24.92 -16.27 4.37
N ALA A 347 24.21 -16.92 5.28
CA ALA A 347 24.80 -17.48 6.49
C ALA A 347 25.96 -18.43 6.16
N GLU A 348 25.73 -19.39 5.26
CA GLU A 348 26.78 -20.32 4.84
C GLU A 348 27.95 -19.61 4.15
N LYS A 349 27.68 -18.60 3.31
CA LYS A 349 28.71 -17.84 2.61
C LYS A 349 29.70 -17.14 3.54
N VAL A 350 29.19 -16.54 4.63
CA VAL A 350 30.01 -15.65 5.47
C VAL A 350 30.48 -16.29 6.77
N LYS A 351 29.92 -17.44 7.16
CA LYS A 351 30.16 -18.11 8.44
C LYS A 351 31.67 -18.32 8.75
N GLU A 352 32.42 -18.78 7.77
CA GLU A 352 33.84 -19.08 7.98
C GLU A 352 34.67 -17.80 8.19
N ASN A 353 34.46 -16.78 7.38
CA ASN A 353 35.27 -15.57 7.37
C ASN A 353 34.75 -14.48 8.31
N GLN A 354 33.47 -14.46 8.64
CA GLN A 354 32.83 -13.36 9.37
C GLN A 354 32.29 -13.79 10.75
N THR A 355 32.79 -14.89 11.31
CA THR A 355 32.52 -15.26 12.70
C THR A 355 33.61 -14.66 13.61
N ASN A 356 33.15 -13.92 14.64
CA ASN A 356 34.05 -13.31 15.63
C ASN A 356 34.50 -14.33 16.69
N LYS A 357 35.42 -13.92 17.58
CA LYS A 357 35.93 -14.74 18.68
C LYS A 357 34.85 -15.27 19.64
N ASP A 358 33.72 -14.57 19.76
CA ASP A 358 32.60 -14.93 20.63
C ASP A 358 31.59 -15.87 19.94
N GLY A 359 31.91 -16.30 18.71
CA GLY A 359 31.06 -17.19 17.92
C GLY A 359 29.84 -16.52 17.30
N GLN A 360 29.83 -15.19 17.20
CA GLN A 360 28.79 -14.44 16.50
C GLN A 360 29.19 -14.23 15.04
N VAL A 361 28.26 -14.43 14.12
CA VAL A 361 28.41 -14.11 12.70
C VAL A 361 28.09 -12.64 12.48
N VAL A 362 29.01 -11.88 11.92
CA VAL A 362 28.85 -10.45 11.66
C VAL A 362 28.49 -10.24 10.20
N TYR A 363 27.27 -9.75 9.95
CA TYR A 363 26.84 -9.34 8.62
C TYR A 363 27.23 -7.87 8.44
N LEU A 364 28.28 -7.63 7.66
CA LEU A 364 28.70 -6.29 7.30
C LEU A 364 27.75 -5.72 6.26
N TYR A 365 27.43 -4.43 6.36
CA TYR A 365 26.61 -3.76 5.38
C TYR A 365 27.06 -2.32 5.11
N ALA A 366 26.66 -1.81 3.96
CA ALA A 366 26.77 -0.42 3.55
C ALA A 366 25.40 0.10 3.13
N ASN A 367 25.18 1.39 3.28
CA ASN A 367 23.96 2.06 2.82
C ASN A 367 24.23 3.10 1.72
N ASP A 368 25.50 3.42 1.48
CA ASP A 368 25.96 4.31 0.42
C ASP A 368 27.33 3.81 -0.08
N THR A 369 27.34 3.25 -1.27
CA THR A 369 28.56 2.65 -1.85
C THR A 369 29.63 3.67 -2.17
N ASP A 370 29.25 4.91 -2.51
CA ASP A 370 30.21 5.95 -2.86
C ASP A 370 30.84 6.55 -1.61
N ALA A 371 30.04 6.94 -0.64
CA ALA A 371 30.50 7.50 0.63
C ALA A 371 31.31 6.48 1.45
N GLN A 372 30.98 5.20 1.35
CA GLN A 372 31.62 4.11 2.11
C GLN A 372 32.60 3.26 1.31
N TYR A 373 32.96 3.70 0.11
CA TYR A 373 33.84 2.94 -0.82
C TYR A 373 35.09 2.40 -0.16
N THR A 374 35.83 3.23 0.56
CA THR A 374 37.11 2.83 1.21
C THR A 374 36.91 1.71 2.24
N TYR A 375 35.84 1.76 3.01
CA TYR A 375 35.52 0.75 4.02
C TYR A 375 35.04 -0.56 3.37
N ILE A 376 34.28 -0.48 2.28
CA ILE A 376 33.83 -1.63 1.49
C ILE A 376 35.03 -2.35 0.91
N GLU A 377 35.98 -1.62 0.28
CA GLU A 377 37.19 -2.20 -0.28
C GLU A 377 38.10 -2.82 0.78
N ALA A 378 38.23 -2.17 1.94
CA ALA A 378 39.00 -2.74 3.06
C ALA A 378 38.38 -4.07 3.55
N ALA A 379 37.06 -4.16 3.61
CA ALA A 379 36.35 -5.38 3.96
C ALA A 379 36.54 -6.47 2.90
N LYS A 380 36.39 -6.15 1.62
CA LYS A 380 36.61 -7.09 0.50
C LYS A 380 38.03 -7.61 0.44
N ASN A 381 39.03 -6.77 0.70
CA ASN A 381 40.42 -7.18 0.73
C ASN A 381 40.72 -8.19 1.87
N LYS A 382 39.93 -8.18 2.93
CA LYS A 382 39.94 -9.19 4.00
C LYS A 382 39.14 -10.46 3.66
N GLY A 383 38.54 -10.53 2.48
CA GLY A 383 37.66 -11.63 2.06
C GLY A 383 36.27 -11.59 2.68
N TYR A 384 35.84 -10.43 3.23
CA TYR A 384 34.54 -10.25 3.77
C TYR A 384 33.55 -9.85 2.67
N ASN A 385 32.29 -10.27 2.84
CA ASN A 385 31.17 -9.83 2.00
C ASN A 385 30.43 -8.70 2.70
N VAL A 386 29.98 -7.72 1.93
CA VAL A 386 29.28 -6.53 2.42
C VAL A 386 27.91 -6.46 1.76
N LEU A 387 26.85 -6.42 2.56
CA LEU A 387 25.48 -6.25 2.11
C LEU A 387 25.21 -4.79 1.73
N MET A 388 24.30 -4.59 0.79
CA MET A 388 23.72 -3.29 0.46
C MET A 388 22.39 -3.12 1.18
N MET A 389 22.29 -2.14 2.06
CA MET A 389 21.10 -1.84 2.86
C MET A 389 20.82 -0.34 2.78
N ASP A 390 20.19 0.07 1.67
CA ASP A 390 19.90 1.46 1.30
C ASP A 390 18.42 1.84 1.49
N GLY A 391 17.62 0.91 2.00
CA GLY A 391 16.18 1.09 2.21
C GLY A 391 15.84 1.79 3.52
N GLN A 392 14.77 2.56 3.54
CA GLN A 392 14.28 3.25 4.75
C GLN A 392 13.91 2.31 5.90
N LEU A 393 13.52 1.08 5.58
CA LEU A 393 13.12 0.07 6.56
C LEU A 393 14.27 -0.83 7.01
N ASP A 394 15.48 -0.63 6.49
CA ASP A 394 16.60 -1.56 6.74
C ASP A 394 17.10 -1.50 8.19
N THR A 395 17.12 -0.34 8.83
CA THR A 395 17.51 -0.24 10.24
C THR A 395 16.57 -0.99 11.20
N PRO A 396 15.25 -0.80 11.17
CA PRO A 396 14.35 -1.64 11.97
C PRO A 396 14.38 -3.12 11.53
N LEU A 397 14.60 -3.39 10.24
CA LEU A 397 14.71 -4.76 9.72
C LEU A 397 15.94 -5.48 10.28
N THR A 398 17.12 -4.85 10.30
CA THR A 398 18.33 -5.45 10.91
C THR A 398 18.12 -5.79 12.37
N SER A 399 17.49 -4.88 13.14
CA SER A 399 17.17 -5.10 14.55
C SER A 399 16.19 -6.26 14.76
N MET A 400 15.24 -6.44 13.85
CA MET A 400 14.32 -7.58 13.88
C MET A 400 15.05 -8.87 13.50
N LEU A 401 15.88 -8.87 12.46
CA LEU A 401 16.64 -10.05 12.01
C LEU A 401 17.63 -10.52 13.09
N GLU A 402 18.31 -9.62 13.79
CA GLU A 402 19.20 -9.97 14.90
C GLU A 402 18.48 -10.71 16.03
N ARG A 403 17.19 -10.42 16.27
CA ARG A 403 16.37 -11.16 17.23
C ARG A 403 15.91 -12.53 16.72
N LYS A 404 15.76 -12.69 15.40
CA LYS A 404 15.28 -13.92 14.76
C LYS A 404 16.40 -14.87 14.39
N LEU A 405 17.59 -14.35 14.09
CA LEU A 405 18.78 -15.13 13.69
C LEU A 405 19.68 -15.34 14.91
N GLU A 406 19.96 -16.59 15.22
CA GLU A 406 20.84 -16.91 16.35
C GLU A 406 22.26 -16.44 16.08
N LYS A 407 22.88 -15.82 17.10
CA LYS A 407 24.29 -15.41 17.07
C LYS A 407 24.70 -14.60 15.82
N THR A 408 23.78 -13.77 15.33
CA THR A 408 24.01 -12.92 14.16
C THR A 408 23.88 -11.46 14.55
N THR A 409 24.81 -10.63 14.09
CA THR A 409 24.77 -9.17 14.26
C THR A 409 24.98 -8.49 12.92
N PHE A 410 24.34 -7.35 12.73
CA PHE A 410 24.53 -6.49 11.57
C PHE A 410 25.38 -5.28 11.96
N THR A 411 26.45 -5.03 11.24
CA THR A 411 27.36 -3.92 11.53
C THR A 411 27.72 -3.19 10.23
N ARG A 412 27.53 -1.86 10.23
CA ARG A 412 27.89 -1.05 9.07
C ARG A 412 29.41 -0.99 8.93
N VAL A 413 29.91 -1.04 7.69
CA VAL A 413 31.35 -1.15 7.39
C VAL A 413 32.21 -0.01 7.97
N ASP A 414 31.61 1.15 8.23
CA ASP A 414 32.26 2.34 8.81
C ASP A 414 31.99 2.51 10.32
N ALA A 415 31.40 1.49 10.97
CA ALA A 415 31.10 1.54 12.39
C ALA A 415 32.37 1.48 13.26
N ASP A 416 33.41 0.83 12.76
CA ASP A 416 34.74 0.76 13.40
C ASP A 416 35.80 0.43 12.34
N VAL A 417 37.06 0.40 12.75
CA VAL A 417 38.14 -0.09 11.90
C VAL A 417 37.96 -1.58 11.60
N ILE A 418 38.33 -2.01 10.40
CA ILE A 418 38.02 -3.34 9.87
C ILE A 418 38.41 -4.50 10.81
N ASP A 419 39.55 -4.39 11.52
CA ASP A 419 40.02 -5.42 12.43
C ASP A 419 39.16 -5.54 13.71
N ARG A 420 38.42 -4.50 14.06
CA ARG A 420 37.48 -4.49 15.21
C ARG A 420 36.06 -4.84 14.83
N LEU A 421 35.69 -4.65 13.58
CA LEU A 421 34.35 -5.04 13.10
C LEU A 421 34.13 -6.55 13.25
N ILE A 422 35.13 -7.36 12.94
CA ILE A 422 35.11 -8.82 13.11
C ILE A 422 36.37 -9.24 13.88
N GLN A 423 36.31 -9.18 15.20
CA GLN A 423 37.43 -9.52 16.06
C GLN A 423 37.60 -11.04 16.16
N LYS A 424 38.65 -11.62 15.51
CA LYS A 424 38.90 -13.06 15.48
C LYS A 424 39.75 -13.55 16.66
N GLU A 425 40.66 -12.72 17.15
CA GLU A 425 41.57 -13.06 18.27
C GLU A 425 41.75 -11.85 19.18
N ASP A 426 42.17 -12.08 20.42
CA ASP A 426 42.61 -11.01 21.30
C ASP A 426 43.99 -10.54 20.80
N THR A 427 43.99 -9.53 19.95
CA THR A 427 45.19 -8.97 19.37
C THR A 427 45.98 -8.28 20.49
N LYS A 428 47.02 -8.95 20.98
CA LYS A 428 48.07 -8.29 21.76
C LYS A 428 48.92 -7.47 20.78
N ARG A 429 48.39 -6.32 20.35
CA ARG A 429 49.20 -5.32 19.67
C ARG A 429 49.94 -4.54 20.72
N GLU A 430 51.28 -4.34 20.54
CA GLU A 430 52.03 -3.45 21.38
C GLU A 430 51.38 -2.08 21.35
N LEU A 431 50.79 -1.71 22.49
CA LEU A 431 50.30 -0.36 22.69
C LEU A 431 51.50 0.56 22.54
N LEU A 432 51.38 1.60 21.72
CA LEU A 432 52.31 2.73 21.79
C LEU A 432 52.51 3.14 23.22
N GLU A 433 53.73 3.62 23.53
CA GLU A 433 53.95 4.33 24.80
C GLU A 433 52.78 5.31 24.99
N ALA A 434 52.07 5.18 26.09
CA ALA A 434 50.86 5.93 26.38
C ALA A 434 51.05 7.45 26.16
N GLU A 435 52.24 7.95 26.49
CA GLU A 435 52.64 9.35 26.29
C GLU A 435 52.61 9.82 24.82
N ARG A 436 52.97 8.93 23.86
CA ARG A 436 52.94 9.27 22.43
C ARG A 436 51.51 9.24 21.87
N ALA A 437 50.71 8.30 22.29
CA ALA A 437 49.31 8.21 21.92
C ALA A 437 48.55 9.44 22.44
N ASP A 438 48.77 9.83 23.71
CA ASP A 438 48.13 11.00 24.33
C ASP A 438 48.52 12.31 23.63
N LYS A 439 49.81 12.48 23.24
CA LYS A 439 50.27 13.66 22.50
C LYS A 439 49.56 13.78 21.13
N LEU A 440 49.51 12.69 20.36
CA LEU A 440 48.81 12.66 19.08
C LEU A 440 47.32 12.99 19.23
N THR A 441 46.65 12.33 20.14
CA THR A 441 45.24 12.55 20.45
C THR A 441 44.97 14.01 20.83
N HIS A 442 45.83 14.60 21.67
CA HIS A 442 45.67 16.00 22.09
C HIS A 442 45.88 16.97 20.92
N ILE A 443 46.89 16.77 20.06
CA ILE A 443 47.13 17.62 18.88
C ILE A 443 45.89 17.62 17.97
N PHE A 444 45.37 16.44 17.61
CA PHE A 444 44.23 16.32 16.72
C PHE A 444 42.94 16.87 17.34
N ASN A 445 42.68 16.58 18.62
CA ASN A 445 41.50 17.11 19.33
C ASN A 445 41.48 18.66 19.35
N SER A 446 42.66 19.29 19.43
CA SER A 446 42.80 20.75 19.43
C SER A 446 42.45 21.40 18.08
N GLN A 447 42.48 20.65 16.99
CA GLN A 447 42.22 21.09 15.63
C GLN A 447 40.82 20.71 15.13
N MET A 448 40.05 19.88 15.89
CA MET A 448 38.71 19.48 15.49
C MET A 448 37.74 20.65 15.53
N PRO A 449 36.94 20.81 14.47
CA PRO A 449 35.89 21.83 14.45
C PRO A 449 34.85 21.51 15.53
N ARG A 450 34.51 22.51 16.34
CA ARG A 450 33.43 22.39 17.32
C ARG A 450 32.15 22.90 16.73
N THR A 451 31.15 22.04 16.62
CA THR A 451 29.82 22.41 16.15
C THR A 451 28.76 21.79 17.05
N ASP A 452 27.62 22.45 17.15
CA ASP A 452 26.50 21.90 17.94
C ASP A 452 25.87 20.64 17.33
N LYS A 453 26.25 20.32 16.08
CA LYS A 453 25.67 19.21 15.32
C LYS A 453 26.55 17.95 15.26
N VAL A 454 27.85 18.11 15.52
CA VAL A 454 28.83 17.01 15.36
C VAL A 454 29.79 17.04 16.53
N ASP A 455 29.99 15.89 17.15
CA ASP A 455 30.99 15.66 18.19
C ASP A 455 32.03 14.64 17.71
N TYR A 456 33.31 14.95 17.97
CA TYR A 456 34.43 14.11 17.56
C TYR A 456 35.17 13.56 18.76
N HIS A 457 35.36 12.26 18.75
CA HIS A 457 36.28 11.57 19.64
C HIS A 457 37.55 11.20 18.85
N VAL A 458 38.73 11.43 19.42
CA VAL A 458 40.01 11.08 18.74
C VAL A 458 40.69 9.98 19.52
N GLU A 459 41.09 8.92 18.84
CA GLU A 459 41.88 7.83 19.40
C GLU A 459 43.05 7.48 18.50
N ALA A 460 44.17 7.03 19.09
CA ALA A 460 45.37 6.64 18.38
C ALA A 460 45.59 5.13 18.55
N GLN A 461 45.78 4.42 17.42
CA GLN A 461 45.95 2.96 17.41
C GLN A 461 46.93 2.47 16.33
N PRO A 462 47.64 1.38 16.57
CA PRO A 462 48.42 0.70 15.55
C PRO A 462 47.49 -0.15 14.67
N LEU A 463 47.34 0.21 13.40
CA LEU A 463 46.47 -0.50 12.44
C LEU A 463 47.22 -1.26 11.36
N GLY A 464 48.57 -1.08 11.30
CA GLY A 464 49.45 -1.59 10.24
C GLY A 464 49.76 -0.53 9.19
N GLU A 465 50.93 -0.65 8.57
CA GLU A 465 51.42 0.31 7.57
C GLU A 465 50.58 0.36 6.30
N ASP A 466 49.85 -0.72 5.99
CA ASP A 466 48.98 -0.84 4.81
C ASP A 466 47.62 -0.16 4.98
N GLN A 467 47.28 0.29 6.19
CA GLN A 467 46.00 0.97 6.48
C GLN A 467 46.16 2.50 6.34
N LEU A 468 45.00 3.17 6.09
CA LEU A 468 45.00 4.63 6.00
C LEU A 468 45.57 5.28 7.28
N PRO A 469 46.30 6.42 7.16
CA PRO A 469 46.80 7.14 8.32
C PRO A 469 45.73 7.65 9.28
N ILE A 470 44.56 7.99 8.73
CA ILE A 470 43.42 8.52 9.48
C ILE A 470 42.16 7.86 8.93
N MET A 471 41.31 7.41 9.83
CA MET A 471 39.97 6.86 9.52
C MET A 471 38.93 7.55 10.38
N ILE A 472 37.74 7.77 9.84
CA ILE A 472 36.57 8.33 10.56
C ILE A 472 35.54 7.23 10.68
N THR A 473 35.17 6.87 11.89
CA THR A 473 34.18 5.84 12.15
C THR A 473 32.98 6.42 12.89
N GLN A 474 31.82 5.76 12.79
CA GLN A 474 30.60 6.19 13.45
C GLN A 474 29.96 5.02 14.21
N SER A 475 29.80 5.14 15.53
CA SER A 475 29.24 4.09 16.37
C SER A 475 27.90 3.57 15.82
N GLU A 476 27.82 2.25 15.61
CA GLU A 476 26.62 1.56 15.16
C GLU A 476 25.41 1.85 16.04
N TYR A 477 25.59 1.78 17.36
CA TYR A 477 24.52 2.00 18.33
C TYR A 477 23.92 3.42 18.22
N MET A 478 24.77 4.45 18.26
CA MET A 478 24.28 5.84 18.24
C MET A 478 23.61 6.19 16.91
N ARG A 479 24.17 5.69 15.81
CA ARG A 479 23.59 5.88 14.49
C ARG A 479 22.22 5.23 14.38
N ARG A 480 22.07 3.97 14.78
CA ARG A 480 20.77 3.28 14.75
C ARG A 480 19.73 3.97 15.62
N MET A 481 20.12 4.45 16.80
CA MET A 481 19.20 5.20 17.67
C MET A 481 18.67 6.47 16.98
N LYS A 482 19.53 7.21 16.28
CA LYS A 482 19.11 8.39 15.50
C LYS A 482 18.21 8.04 14.33
N GLU A 483 18.52 7.01 13.58
CA GLU A 483 17.71 6.55 12.46
C GLU A 483 16.33 6.08 12.92
N MET A 484 16.27 5.31 13.99
CA MET A 484 15.00 4.89 14.60
C MET A 484 14.17 6.07 15.13
N ALA A 485 14.82 7.10 15.68
CA ALA A 485 14.14 8.30 16.15
C ALA A 485 13.43 9.08 15.02
N ARG A 486 13.94 9.01 13.80
CA ARG A 486 13.28 9.61 12.62
C ARG A 486 12.01 8.86 12.20
N LEU A 487 11.92 7.56 12.50
CA LEU A 487 10.77 6.72 12.15
C LEU A 487 9.69 6.69 13.25
N GLN A 488 10.04 7.05 14.49
CA GLN A 488 9.14 6.97 15.65
C GLN A 488 9.03 8.33 16.36
N PRO A 489 7.86 9.00 16.31
CA PRO A 489 7.68 10.35 16.90
C PRO A 489 7.99 10.44 18.42
N GLY A 490 7.92 9.33 19.15
CA GLY A 490 8.21 9.28 20.59
C GLY A 490 9.69 9.29 20.97
N MET A 491 10.62 9.21 20.00
CA MET A 491 12.07 9.15 20.22
C MET A 491 12.81 10.43 19.77
N SER A 492 12.13 11.56 19.64
CA SER A 492 12.68 12.82 19.14
C SER A 492 13.98 13.28 19.82
N PHE A 493 14.15 12.99 21.13
CA PHE A 493 15.36 13.31 21.88
C PHE A 493 16.65 12.79 21.22
N TYR A 494 16.64 11.56 20.69
CA TYR A 494 17.81 11.00 20.01
C TYR A 494 18.04 11.62 18.62
N GLY A 495 16.97 12.12 17.97
CA GLY A 495 17.05 12.80 16.68
C GLY A 495 17.83 14.12 16.76
N ASP A 496 17.74 14.81 17.89
CA ASP A 496 18.37 16.12 18.12
C ASP A 496 19.81 16.04 18.68
N MET A 497 20.28 14.83 19.05
CA MET A 497 21.64 14.64 19.51
C MET A 497 22.67 14.91 18.39
N PRO A 498 23.88 15.46 18.72
CA PRO A 498 24.95 15.59 17.72
C PRO A 498 25.33 14.24 17.12
N ASP A 499 25.79 14.25 15.87
CA ASP A 499 26.42 13.09 15.27
C ASP A 499 27.77 12.84 15.93
N MET A 500 27.99 11.63 16.42
CA MET A 500 29.25 11.25 17.07
C MET A 500 30.13 10.47 16.10
N TYR A 501 31.31 11.00 15.85
CA TYR A 501 32.34 10.36 15.03
C TYR A 501 33.59 10.09 15.85
N THR A 502 34.27 8.98 15.52
CA THR A 502 35.60 8.67 16.07
C THR A 502 36.64 8.85 14.97
N LEU A 503 37.62 9.71 15.21
CA LEU A 503 38.79 9.89 14.38
C LEU A 503 39.87 8.92 14.88
N VAL A 504 40.11 7.88 14.12
CA VAL A 504 41.14 6.86 14.43
C VAL A 504 42.43 7.22 13.74
N LEU A 505 43.46 7.52 14.51
CA LEU A 505 44.82 7.81 14.02
C LEU A 505 45.64 6.52 13.97
N ASN A 506 46.06 6.14 12.77
CA ASN A 506 46.90 4.97 12.57
C ASN A 506 48.39 5.30 12.91
N THR A 507 48.82 4.83 14.04
CA THR A 507 50.17 5.15 14.53
C THR A 507 51.29 4.49 13.74
N ASP A 508 51.01 3.43 12.98
CA ASP A 508 52.00 2.75 12.11
C ASP A 508 52.21 3.51 10.80
N ALA A 509 51.18 4.19 10.29
CA ALA A 509 51.22 4.94 9.04
C ALA A 509 51.55 6.44 9.23
N LEU A 510 51.45 6.98 10.46
CA LEU A 510 51.77 8.38 10.73
C LEU A 510 53.31 8.55 10.93
N PRO A 511 53.91 9.55 10.30
CA PRO A 511 55.32 9.82 10.48
C PRO A 511 55.63 10.15 11.94
N ASP A 512 56.81 9.72 12.41
CA ASP A 512 57.31 10.01 13.74
C ASP A 512 57.58 11.52 13.88
N LEU A 513 56.59 12.25 14.39
CA LEU A 513 56.70 13.70 14.60
C LEU A 513 57.78 14.13 15.59
N SER A 514 58.39 13.18 16.32
CA SER A 514 59.53 13.47 17.19
C SER A 514 60.83 13.73 16.45
N LYS A 515 60.93 13.25 15.18
CA LYS A 515 62.11 13.40 14.34
C LYS A 515 62.17 14.70 13.53
N SER A 516 61.08 15.46 13.46
CA SER A 516 60.99 16.69 12.64
C SER A 516 61.50 17.98 13.34
N ARG A 517 62.01 17.90 14.58
CA ARG A 517 62.56 19.06 15.31
C ARG A 517 64.10 19.14 15.31
N SER A 518 64.78 18.38 14.48
CA SER A 518 66.24 18.40 14.38
C SER A 518 66.75 18.69 12.95
N GLN A 519 66.07 19.59 12.23
CA GLN A 519 66.64 20.29 11.06
C GLN A 519 66.33 21.80 11.12
#